data_7ea3eb8a1eb8ea9cb27e48271f7f49fb
#
_entry.id   7ea3eb8a1eb8ea9cb27e48271f7f49fb
#
_cell.length_a   1.000
_cell.length_b   1.000
_cell.length_c   1.000
_cell.angle_alpha   90.00
_cell.angle_beta   90.00
_cell.angle_gamma   90.00
#
_symmetry.space_group_name_H-M   'P 1'
#
loop_
_entity.id
_entity.type
_entity.pdbx_description
1 polymer ?
#
loop_
_entity_poly.entity_id
_entity_poly.type
_entity_poly.pdbx_seq_one_letter_code
_entity_poly.pdbx_strand_id
1 'polypeptide(L)'
;KTVLNRRKEENNMNSSISWTKAYVPDLDCTAQEYMDAMTLSGTKVEGYTELDKNLDKIVVGKINKIEKHPDADKLVICQVQIDEAGTEVQIVTGAPNVKEGDKVPVVLDGGHVASSHKDGESENGFKIKKGKLRGVDSFGMMCSIDELGSNTDMYPDAAEDGIYILSDNPEYADAPIGADAVELLGLHDVVFEYEVTSNRVDCFSVLGIAREAAATFHKEFVPPVVTETGNNEDVNDYIKVSVKDQDLCSRYTARVVKNIKFAPSPKWMQERLRAHGIRPINNLVDITNYVMEEYGQPMHAYDLDTIEGKEIIVRRAAAGEKFVTLDGQ
;
A
#
# COMPACT_ATOMS: atom_id res chain seq x y z
N LYS A 1 9.20 14.53 -5.48
CA LYS A 1 9.22 13.62 -6.65
C LYS A 1 9.32 12.23 -6.08
N THR A 2 8.18 11.68 -5.75
CA THR A 2 7.87 10.44 -5.05
C THR A 2 8.38 9.22 -5.83
N VAL A 3 8.57 8.08 -5.14
CA VAL A 3 8.93 6.74 -5.64
C VAL A 3 8.20 6.34 -6.94
N LEU A 4 7.00 6.85 -7.17
CA LEU A 4 6.19 6.67 -8.40
C LEU A 4 6.81 7.23 -9.69
N ASN A 5 7.77 8.16 -9.62
CA ASN A 5 8.41 8.74 -10.82
C ASN A 5 9.67 7.97 -11.29
N ARG A 6 10.08 6.89 -10.60
CA ARG A 6 11.24 6.06 -10.99
C ARG A 6 10.92 4.85 -11.86
N ARG A 7 9.64 4.54 -12.15
CA ARG A 7 9.24 3.45 -13.05
C ARG A 7 9.67 3.63 -14.51
N LYS A 8 10.70 4.41 -14.78
CA LYS A 8 11.26 4.61 -16.14
C LYS A 8 12.43 3.71 -16.51
N GLU A 9 12.87 2.85 -15.61
CA GLU A 9 13.90 1.85 -15.94
C GLU A 9 13.22 0.47 -16.09
N GLU A 10 13.29 -0.08 -17.27
CA GLU A 10 12.48 -1.20 -17.80
C GLU A 10 12.64 -2.55 -17.07
N ASN A 11 13.42 -2.64 -15.98
CA ASN A 11 13.72 -3.90 -15.30
C ASN A 11 13.64 -3.83 -13.76
N ASN A 12 13.04 -2.79 -13.17
CA ASN A 12 13.00 -2.66 -11.73
C ASN A 12 11.71 -3.26 -11.15
N MET A 13 11.87 -4.07 -10.09
CA MET A 13 10.78 -4.61 -9.29
C MET A 13 10.95 -4.18 -7.84
N ASN A 14 9.87 -3.71 -7.23
CA ASN A 14 9.80 -3.49 -5.79
C ASN A 14 9.27 -4.75 -5.11
N SER A 15 9.84 -5.11 -3.96
CA SER A 15 9.31 -6.20 -3.14
C SER A 15 9.40 -5.87 -1.65
N SER A 16 8.30 -6.08 -0.95
CA SER A 16 8.17 -5.89 0.49
C SER A 16 8.81 -7.05 1.24
N ILE A 17 9.57 -6.73 2.31
CA ILE A 17 10.15 -7.75 3.18
C ILE A 17 9.06 -8.50 3.96
N SER A 18 8.00 -7.82 4.39
CA SER A 18 6.89 -8.45 5.12
C SER A 18 6.16 -9.46 4.24
N TRP A 19 5.98 -9.16 2.95
CA TRP A 19 5.40 -10.11 2.01
C TRP A 19 6.34 -11.28 1.71
N THR A 20 7.64 -11.02 1.57
CA THR A 20 8.66 -12.07 1.43
C THR A 20 8.67 -13.01 2.64
N LYS A 21 8.59 -12.46 3.87
CA LYS A 21 8.52 -13.23 5.14
C LYS A 21 7.27 -14.10 5.24
N ALA A 22 6.19 -13.80 4.53
CA ALA A 22 5.02 -14.69 4.48
C ALA A 22 5.35 -16.06 3.86
N TYR A 23 6.41 -16.14 3.05
CA TYR A 23 6.90 -17.38 2.40
C TYR A 23 8.26 -17.84 2.93
N VAL A 24 8.94 -17.01 3.72
CA VAL A 24 10.20 -17.32 4.41
C VAL A 24 10.08 -16.85 5.87
N PRO A 25 9.26 -17.52 6.69
CA PRO A 25 8.88 -17.01 8.01
C PRO A 25 10.06 -16.84 8.98
N ASP A 26 11.12 -17.65 8.81
CA ASP A 26 12.33 -17.57 9.65
C ASP A 26 13.39 -16.60 9.10
N LEU A 27 13.03 -15.73 8.17
CA LEU A 27 13.92 -14.70 7.63
C LEU A 27 14.11 -13.59 8.68
N ASP A 28 15.27 -13.61 9.33
CA ASP A 28 15.67 -12.64 10.36
C ASP A 28 17.00 -12.00 9.95
N CYS A 29 16.93 -10.74 9.51
CA CYS A 29 18.07 -9.94 9.08
C CYS A 29 17.68 -8.46 9.03
N THR A 30 18.67 -7.59 9.11
CA THR A 30 18.49 -6.16 8.84
C THR A 30 18.29 -5.89 7.36
N ALA A 31 17.75 -4.73 7.01
CA ALA A 31 17.58 -4.32 5.62
C ALA A 31 18.91 -4.31 4.84
N GLN A 32 19.97 -3.82 5.47
CA GLN A 32 21.31 -3.80 4.86
C GLN A 32 21.86 -5.22 4.64
N GLU A 33 21.74 -6.12 5.63
CA GLU A 33 22.18 -7.52 5.47
C GLU A 33 21.41 -8.23 4.35
N TYR A 34 20.11 -7.97 4.25
CA TYR A 34 19.28 -8.51 3.18
C TYR A 34 19.76 -8.02 1.81
N MET A 35 19.92 -6.72 1.62
CA MET A 35 20.39 -6.11 0.38
C MET A 35 21.75 -6.68 -0.05
N ASP A 36 22.71 -6.75 0.88
CA ASP A 36 24.06 -7.25 0.60
C ASP A 36 24.06 -8.72 0.22
N ALA A 37 23.34 -9.56 0.98
CA ALA A 37 23.28 -11.00 0.75
C ALA A 37 22.60 -11.34 -0.57
N MET A 38 21.46 -10.71 -0.88
CA MET A 38 20.73 -10.93 -2.14
C MET A 38 21.56 -10.49 -3.35
N THR A 39 22.25 -9.36 -3.26
CA THR A 39 23.13 -8.85 -4.32
C THR A 39 24.31 -9.82 -4.54
N LEU A 40 24.95 -10.28 -3.46
CA LEU A 40 26.07 -11.23 -3.56
C LEU A 40 25.66 -12.60 -4.11
N SER A 41 24.42 -13.04 -3.87
CA SER A 41 23.90 -14.31 -4.40
C SER A 41 23.45 -14.23 -5.87
N GLY A 42 23.43 -13.02 -6.47
CA GLY A 42 23.14 -12.81 -7.89
C GLY A 42 21.78 -12.18 -8.19
N THR A 43 21.02 -11.78 -7.16
CA THR A 43 19.78 -11.01 -7.33
C THR A 43 20.06 -9.58 -6.85
N LYS A 44 20.41 -8.70 -7.78
CA LYS A 44 20.87 -7.34 -7.47
C LYS A 44 19.77 -6.51 -6.85
N VAL A 45 20.04 -5.97 -5.67
CA VAL A 45 19.22 -4.98 -4.98
C VAL A 45 19.88 -3.61 -5.14
N GLU A 46 19.16 -2.66 -5.75
CA GLU A 46 19.65 -1.29 -5.99
C GLU A 46 19.57 -0.41 -4.72
N GLY A 47 18.58 -0.69 -3.87
CA GLY A 47 18.36 0.04 -2.65
C GLY A 47 17.15 -0.47 -1.88
N TYR A 48 16.88 0.18 -0.75
CA TYR A 48 15.67 -0.09 0.03
C TYR A 48 15.10 1.18 0.64
N THR A 49 13.82 1.14 0.94
CA THR A 49 13.08 2.18 1.66
C THR A 49 12.41 1.56 2.88
N GLU A 50 12.73 2.07 4.06
CA GLU A 50 11.99 1.80 5.30
C GLU A 50 10.76 2.72 5.30
N LEU A 51 9.55 2.15 5.29
CA LEU A 51 8.32 2.94 5.18
C LEU A 51 8.03 3.75 6.45
N ASP A 52 8.52 3.28 7.59
CA ASP A 52 8.42 3.95 8.88
C ASP A 52 9.63 4.86 9.20
N LYS A 53 10.51 5.07 8.22
CA LYS A 53 11.67 5.93 8.43
C LYS A 53 11.24 7.31 8.93
N ASN A 54 11.78 7.72 10.07
CA ASN A 54 11.46 8.96 10.75
C ASN A 54 10.00 9.05 11.29
N LEU A 55 9.35 7.92 11.52
CA LEU A 55 8.06 7.87 12.18
C LEU A 55 8.22 7.27 13.59
N ASP A 56 8.00 8.06 14.63
CA ASP A 56 8.01 7.54 15.99
C ASP A 56 6.99 8.25 16.88
N LYS A 57 6.52 7.57 17.92
CA LYS A 57 5.53 8.06 18.90
C LYS A 57 4.25 8.59 18.25
N ILE A 58 3.78 7.90 17.25
CA ILE A 58 2.53 8.24 16.56
C ILE A 58 1.45 7.25 16.99
N VAL A 59 0.43 7.77 17.68
CA VAL A 59 -0.65 6.97 18.25
C VAL A 59 -2.00 7.33 17.65
N VAL A 60 -2.95 6.42 17.75
CA VAL A 60 -4.35 6.72 17.46
C VAL A 60 -4.91 7.60 18.57
N GLY A 61 -5.24 8.85 18.27
CA GLY A 61 -5.92 9.77 19.16
C GLY A 61 -7.39 9.93 18.80
N LYS A 62 -8.21 10.34 19.79
CA LYS A 62 -9.62 10.71 19.58
C LYS A 62 -9.85 12.14 20.00
N ILE A 63 -10.44 12.93 19.14
CA ILE A 63 -10.80 14.31 19.40
C ILE A 63 -12.07 14.33 20.26
N ASN A 64 -11.93 14.68 21.54
CA ASN A 64 -13.05 14.75 22.47
C ASN A 64 -13.75 16.13 22.44
N LYS A 65 -12.99 17.21 22.20
CA LYS A 65 -13.53 18.58 22.20
C LYS A 65 -12.76 19.47 21.24
N ILE A 66 -13.48 20.39 20.59
CA ILE A 66 -12.91 21.42 19.73
C ILE A 66 -13.39 22.80 20.18
N GLU A 67 -12.47 23.73 20.40
CA GLU A 67 -12.75 25.14 20.76
C GLU A 67 -12.08 26.07 19.75
N LYS A 68 -12.70 27.25 19.54
CA LYS A 68 -12.10 28.30 18.70
C LYS A 68 -10.86 28.87 19.37
N HIS A 69 -9.83 29.15 18.59
CA HIS A 69 -8.65 29.83 19.09
C HIS A 69 -9.00 31.31 19.40
N PRO A 70 -8.58 31.86 20.57
CA PRO A 70 -8.96 33.22 20.98
C PRO A 70 -8.42 34.31 20.05
N ASP A 71 -7.23 34.12 19.47
CA ASP A 71 -6.48 35.13 18.71
C ASP A 71 -6.21 34.72 17.26
N ALA A 72 -6.92 33.71 16.71
CA ALA A 72 -6.70 33.28 15.34
C ALA A 72 -7.94 32.59 14.72
N ASP A 73 -8.53 33.23 13.72
CA ASP A 73 -9.77 32.77 13.07
C ASP A 73 -9.64 31.38 12.36
N LYS A 74 -8.44 31.01 11.96
CA LYS A 74 -8.17 29.76 11.23
C LYS A 74 -7.65 28.64 12.12
N LEU A 75 -7.47 28.85 13.41
CA LEU A 75 -6.98 27.85 14.33
C LEU A 75 -8.09 27.36 15.26
N VAL A 76 -8.01 26.08 15.60
CA VAL A 76 -8.86 25.47 16.63
C VAL A 76 -7.98 24.78 17.67
N ILE A 77 -8.50 24.70 18.88
CA ILE A 77 -7.87 24.01 20.02
C ILE A 77 -8.63 22.72 20.22
N CYS A 78 -7.94 21.60 20.11
CA CYS A 78 -8.50 20.26 20.27
C CYS A 78 -8.01 19.64 21.58
N GLN A 79 -8.93 19.04 22.35
CA GLN A 79 -8.59 18.12 23.44
C GLN A 79 -8.63 16.71 22.86
N VAL A 80 -7.49 16.05 22.81
CA VAL A 80 -7.31 14.78 22.13
C VAL A 80 -6.92 13.71 23.14
N GLN A 81 -7.75 12.69 23.29
CA GLN A 81 -7.43 11.52 24.09
C GLN A 81 -6.42 10.65 23.34
N ILE A 82 -5.34 10.23 24.01
CA ILE A 82 -4.20 9.53 23.41
C ILE A 82 -3.95 8.12 23.96
N ASP A 83 -4.74 7.68 24.93
CA ASP A 83 -4.68 6.32 25.50
C ASP A 83 -6.04 5.85 26.01
N GLU A 84 -6.11 4.55 26.35
CA GLU A 84 -7.31 3.96 26.95
C GLU A 84 -7.58 4.44 28.40
N ALA A 85 -6.58 4.97 29.09
CA ALA A 85 -6.72 5.50 30.44
C ALA A 85 -7.44 6.86 30.47
N GLY A 86 -7.67 7.47 29.30
CA GLY A 86 -8.35 8.76 29.16
C GLY A 86 -7.41 9.95 29.29
N THR A 87 -6.11 9.76 29.09
CA THR A 87 -5.15 10.87 29.08
C THR A 87 -5.44 11.77 27.88
N GLU A 88 -5.62 13.05 28.13
CA GLU A 88 -5.86 14.06 27.10
C GLU A 88 -4.66 14.98 26.92
N VAL A 89 -4.41 15.34 25.67
CA VAL A 89 -3.44 16.38 25.30
C VAL A 89 -4.12 17.47 24.49
N GLN A 90 -3.69 18.72 24.74
CA GLN A 90 -4.16 19.86 23.96
C GLN A 90 -3.32 19.99 22.69
N ILE A 91 -3.96 20.02 21.54
CA ILE A 91 -3.33 20.23 20.23
C ILE A 91 -4.03 21.38 19.51
N VAL A 92 -3.25 22.32 18.99
CA VAL A 92 -3.73 23.43 18.17
C VAL A 92 -3.49 23.10 16.71
N THR A 93 -4.52 23.19 15.89
CA THR A 93 -4.42 22.91 14.45
C THR A 93 -5.14 23.96 13.61
N GLY A 94 -4.69 24.11 12.37
CA GLY A 94 -5.36 24.89 11.32
C GLY A 94 -6.12 24.04 10.31
N ALA A 95 -6.13 22.72 10.49
CA ALA A 95 -6.81 21.81 9.57
C ALA A 95 -8.33 22.03 9.60
N PRO A 96 -8.98 22.18 8.44
CA PRO A 96 -10.41 22.51 8.37
C PRO A 96 -11.34 21.30 8.51
N ASN A 97 -10.81 20.08 8.45
CA ASN A 97 -11.59 18.87 8.31
C ASN A 97 -11.81 18.08 9.62
N VAL A 98 -11.30 18.57 10.76
CA VAL A 98 -11.44 17.88 12.07
C VAL A 98 -12.80 18.11 12.71
N LYS A 99 -13.35 17.08 13.37
CA LYS A 99 -14.61 17.12 14.12
C LYS A 99 -14.47 16.41 15.46
N GLU A 100 -15.32 16.77 16.43
CA GLU A 100 -15.43 16.02 17.69
C GLU A 100 -15.87 14.59 17.43
N GLY A 101 -15.18 13.64 18.02
CA GLY A 101 -15.38 12.21 17.83
C GLY A 101 -14.43 11.55 16.85
N ASP A 102 -13.75 12.31 15.98
CA ASP A 102 -12.82 11.80 15.00
C ASP A 102 -11.63 11.08 15.67
N LYS A 103 -11.25 9.93 15.10
CA LYS A 103 -9.96 9.29 15.38
C LYS A 103 -8.95 9.73 14.34
N VAL A 104 -7.75 10.06 14.79
CA VAL A 104 -6.68 10.65 13.97
C VAL A 104 -5.31 10.15 14.41
N PRO A 105 -4.30 10.09 13.53
CA PRO A 105 -2.92 9.87 13.94
C PRO A 105 -2.39 11.10 14.70
N VAL A 106 -1.78 10.87 15.85
CA VAL A 106 -1.22 11.91 16.71
C VAL A 106 0.23 11.62 17.02
N VAL A 107 1.14 12.48 16.58
CA VAL A 107 2.53 12.44 17.03
C VAL A 107 2.65 13.17 18.36
N LEU A 108 3.21 12.46 19.34
CA LEU A 108 3.40 12.98 20.70
C LEU A 108 4.67 13.85 20.80
N ASP A 109 4.79 14.59 21.92
CA ASP A 109 5.97 15.41 22.18
C ASP A 109 7.27 14.59 22.10
N GLY A 110 8.21 15.07 21.31
CA GLY A 110 9.51 14.46 21.03
C GLY A 110 9.50 13.38 19.95
N GLY A 111 8.35 13.05 19.36
CA GLY A 111 8.22 12.15 18.22
C GLY A 111 8.60 12.80 16.89
N HIS A 112 8.64 12.00 15.82
CA HIS A 112 9.03 12.44 14.49
C HIS A 112 7.96 12.10 13.45
N VAL A 113 7.90 12.91 12.40
CA VAL A 113 7.12 12.70 11.18
C VAL A 113 8.03 12.78 9.95
N ALA A 114 7.66 12.11 8.86
CA ALA A 114 8.50 11.99 7.68
C ALA A 114 8.59 13.31 6.90
N SER A 115 7.51 14.07 6.81
CA SER A 115 7.45 15.32 6.06
C SER A 115 6.83 16.46 6.88
N SER A 116 6.91 17.67 6.34
CA SER A 116 6.26 18.86 6.88
C SER A 116 5.50 19.57 5.78
N HIS A 117 4.28 19.98 6.08
CA HIS A 117 3.44 20.77 5.17
C HIS A 117 4.12 22.05 4.65
N LYS A 118 5.10 22.59 5.39
CA LYS A 118 5.85 23.81 5.06
C LYS A 118 7.11 23.54 4.26
N ASP A 119 7.86 22.51 4.66
CA ASP A 119 9.25 22.30 4.25
C ASP A 119 9.39 21.06 3.35
N GLY A 120 8.28 20.32 3.11
CA GLY A 120 8.28 19.09 2.31
C GLY A 120 8.96 17.92 3.03
N GLU A 121 9.54 17.00 2.28
CA GLU A 121 10.27 15.84 2.79
C GLU A 121 11.65 16.24 3.32
N SER A 122 12.08 15.61 4.40
CA SER A 122 13.41 15.74 4.98
C SER A 122 14.04 14.37 5.18
N GLU A 123 15.32 14.22 4.86
CA GLU A 123 16.06 12.98 5.05
C GLU A 123 16.04 12.48 6.51
N ASN A 124 15.95 13.41 7.47
CA ASN A 124 15.93 13.12 8.92
C ASN A 124 14.55 13.30 9.56
N GLY A 125 13.50 13.51 8.75
CA GLY A 125 12.18 13.83 9.26
C GLY A 125 12.12 15.13 10.04
N PHE A 126 10.98 15.35 10.70
CA PHE A 126 10.73 16.54 11.52
C PHE A 126 10.37 16.14 12.94
N LYS A 127 11.14 16.61 13.89
CA LYS A 127 10.89 16.40 15.31
C LYS A 127 9.78 17.32 15.83
N ILE A 128 8.70 16.76 16.30
CA ILE A 128 7.60 17.48 16.89
C ILE A 128 7.89 17.70 18.39
N LYS A 129 7.74 18.95 18.82
CA LYS A 129 7.94 19.35 20.21
C LYS A 129 6.72 20.14 20.67
N LYS A 130 6.44 20.03 21.98
CA LYS A 130 5.50 20.97 22.61
C LYS A 130 5.89 22.42 22.31
N GLY A 131 4.93 23.23 21.99
CA GLY A 131 5.16 24.62 21.61
C GLY A 131 3.93 25.48 21.80
N LYS A 132 4.01 26.72 21.34
CA LYS A 132 2.89 27.66 21.35
C LYS A 132 2.53 28.11 19.95
N LEU A 133 1.27 27.93 19.57
CA LEU A 133 0.70 28.50 18.35
C LEU A 133 -0.14 29.72 18.74
N ARG A 134 0.28 30.91 18.30
CA ARG A 134 -0.39 32.16 18.63
C ARG A 134 -0.69 32.33 20.14
N GLY A 135 0.27 31.91 21.00
CA GLY A 135 0.14 32.04 22.46
C GLY A 135 -0.52 30.85 23.19
N VAL A 136 -1.19 29.94 22.48
CA VAL A 136 -1.83 28.74 23.05
C VAL A 136 -0.90 27.55 22.98
N ASP A 137 -0.79 26.81 24.07
CA ASP A 137 0.08 25.63 24.16
C ASP A 137 -0.45 24.48 23.30
N SER A 138 0.47 23.77 22.59
CA SER A 138 0.21 22.55 21.83
C SER A 138 1.21 21.49 22.24
N PHE A 139 0.74 20.28 22.60
CA PHE A 139 1.55 19.21 23.19
C PHE A 139 1.73 18.01 22.24
N GLY A 140 1.69 18.25 20.95
CA GLY A 140 1.80 17.28 19.88
C GLY A 140 1.24 17.84 18.59
N MET A 141 1.05 16.97 17.61
CA MET A 141 0.48 17.33 16.31
C MET A 141 -0.41 16.19 15.80
N MET A 142 -1.56 16.50 15.23
CA MET A 142 -2.35 15.56 14.42
C MET A 142 -1.75 15.53 13.02
N CYS A 143 -1.66 14.37 12.41
CA CYS A 143 -0.93 14.16 11.16
C CYS A 143 -1.86 14.04 9.95
N SER A 144 -1.44 14.65 8.84
CA SER A 144 -1.91 14.32 7.50
C SER A 144 -1.25 13.03 7.00
N ILE A 145 -1.74 12.48 5.90
CA ILE A 145 -1.12 11.28 5.30
C ILE A 145 0.28 11.59 4.73
N ASP A 146 0.52 12.80 4.27
CA ASP A 146 1.83 13.23 3.76
C ASP A 146 2.87 13.31 4.88
N GLU A 147 2.47 13.77 6.07
CA GLU A 147 3.35 13.81 7.25
C GLU A 147 3.72 12.41 7.75
N LEU A 148 2.92 11.40 7.40
CA LEU A 148 3.21 9.97 7.62
C LEU A 148 4.03 9.32 6.49
N GLY A 149 4.56 10.10 5.55
CA GLY A 149 5.42 9.62 4.47
C GLY A 149 4.67 8.92 3.33
N SER A 150 3.33 9.09 3.25
CA SER A 150 2.53 8.53 2.17
C SER A 150 1.78 9.65 1.42
N ASN A 151 0.74 9.34 0.67
CA ASN A 151 0.00 10.30 -0.14
C ASN A 151 -1.43 9.82 -0.44
N THR A 152 -2.25 10.73 -1.00
CA THR A 152 -3.64 10.45 -1.36
C THR A 152 -3.82 9.48 -2.52
N ASP A 153 -2.79 9.23 -3.32
CA ASP A 153 -2.84 8.18 -4.34
C ASP A 153 -2.88 6.79 -3.68
N MET A 154 -2.12 6.59 -2.61
CA MET A 154 -2.08 5.33 -1.86
C MET A 154 -3.21 5.23 -0.82
N TYR A 155 -3.67 6.36 -0.30
CA TYR A 155 -4.75 6.47 0.68
C TYR A 155 -5.82 7.44 0.15
N PRO A 156 -6.69 6.98 -0.78
CA PRO A 156 -7.65 7.86 -1.47
C PRO A 156 -8.77 8.40 -0.56
N ASP A 157 -8.90 7.87 0.63
CA ASP A 157 -9.77 8.35 1.71
C ASP A 157 -9.14 9.48 2.54
N ALA A 158 -7.84 9.74 2.38
CA ALA A 158 -7.18 10.86 3.02
C ALA A 158 -7.51 12.18 2.32
N ALA A 159 -7.59 13.26 3.11
CA ALA A 159 -7.78 14.61 2.56
C ALA A 159 -6.50 15.12 1.90
N GLU A 160 -6.62 15.82 0.75
CA GLU A 160 -5.48 16.48 0.10
C GLU A 160 -4.88 17.61 0.96
N ASP A 161 -5.72 18.30 1.74
CA ASP A 161 -5.31 19.36 2.65
C ASP A 161 -6.06 19.18 3.97
N GLY A 162 -5.41 18.57 4.94
CA GLY A 162 -6.01 18.30 6.26
C GLY A 162 -5.42 17.09 6.97
N ILE A 163 -5.99 16.79 8.13
CA ILE A 163 -5.62 15.63 8.95
C ILE A 163 -6.21 14.36 8.33
N TYR A 164 -5.48 13.25 8.44
CA TYR A 164 -6.01 11.95 8.06
C TYR A 164 -7.03 11.48 9.11
N ILE A 165 -8.31 11.39 8.71
CA ILE A 165 -9.39 10.98 9.59
C ILE A 165 -9.56 9.46 9.54
N LEU A 166 -9.01 8.75 10.51
CA LEU A 166 -9.05 7.28 10.59
C LEU A 166 -10.48 6.75 10.73
N SER A 167 -11.35 7.48 11.42
CA SER A 167 -12.75 7.09 11.61
C SER A 167 -13.60 7.12 10.34
N ASP A 168 -13.14 7.78 9.27
CA ASP A 168 -13.84 7.79 7.99
C ASP A 168 -13.56 6.49 7.18
N ASN A 169 -12.51 5.75 7.54
CA ASN A 169 -12.19 4.47 6.93
C ASN A 169 -12.71 3.30 7.81
N PRO A 170 -13.62 2.45 7.30
CA PRO A 170 -14.16 1.32 8.07
C PRO A 170 -13.10 0.36 8.64
N GLU A 171 -11.91 0.26 8.02
CA GLU A 171 -10.82 -0.59 8.49
C GLU A 171 -10.11 -0.04 9.72
N TYR A 172 -10.15 1.28 9.92
CA TYR A 172 -9.47 1.97 11.02
C TYR A 172 -10.42 2.56 12.05
N ALA A 173 -11.72 2.64 11.75
CA ALA A 173 -12.72 3.29 12.60
C ALA A 173 -12.78 2.70 14.01
N ASP A 174 -12.60 1.39 14.15
CA ASP A 174 -12.64 0.67 15.43
C ASP A 174 -11.27 0.56 16.11
N ALA A 175 -10.21 1.18 15.56
CA ALA A 175 -8.87 1.11 16.14
C ALA A 175 -8.87 1.58 17.61
N PRO A 176 -8.17 0.89 18.53
CA PRO A 176 -8.06 1.29 19.92
C PRO A 176 -7.35 2.65 20.04
N ILE A 177 -7.83 3.49 20.97
CA ILE A 177 -7.14 4.75 21.27
C ILE A 177 -5.82 4.42 21.95
N GLY A 178 -4.74 5.08 21.50
CA GLY A 178 -3.38 4.80 21.97
C GLY A 178 -2.65 3.67 21.23
N ALA A 179 -3.33 2.97 20.30
CA ALA A 179 -2.65 2.02 19.42
C ALA A 179 -1.59 2.72 18.56
N ASP A 180 -0.56 1.99 18.18
CA ASP A 180 0.44 2.48 17.25
C ASP A 180 -0.19 2.74 15.88
N ALA A 181 -0.19 4.01 15.44
CA ALA A 181 -0.79 4.40 14.18
C ALA A 181 0.07 4.00 12.97
N VAL A 182 1.38 3.85 13.15
CA VAL A 182 2.32 3.40 12.09
C VAL A 182 2.07 1.92 11.78
N GLU A 183 1.93 1.07 12.83
CA GLU A 183 1.54 -0.33 12.69
C GLU A 183 0.12 -0.47 12.12
N LEU A 184 -0.82 0.35 12.62
CA LEU A 184 -2.21 0.35 12.14
C LEU A 184 -2.30 0.59 10.63
N LEU A 185 -1.45 1.46 10.09
CA LEU A 185 -1.40 1.81 8.67
C LEU A 185 -0.53 0.87 7.83
N GLY A 186 0.11 -0.14 8.45
CA GLY A 186 0.97 -1.11 7.76
C GLY A 186 2.28 -0.50 7.27
N LEU A 187 2.77 0.55 7.94
CA LEU A 187 3.99 1.25 7.55
C LEU A 187 5.27 0.63 8.15
N HIS A 188 5.18 -0.33 9.08
CA HIS A 188 6.32 -1.11 9.56
C HIS A 188 6.75 -2.13 8.52
N ASP A 189 7.31 -1.67 7.41
CA ASP A 189 7.79 -2.52 6.33
C ASP A 189 9.03 -1.91 5.66
N VAL A 190 9.77 -2.76 4.96
CA VAL A 190 10.91 -2.37 4.14
C VAL A 190 10.68 -2.83 2.71
N VAL A 191 10.77 -1.92 1.77
CA VAL A 191 10.61 -2.19 0.34
C VAL A 191 11.97 -2.17 -0.33
N PHE A 192 12.34 -3.26 -0.96
CA PHE A 192 13.58 -3.41 -1.74
C PHE A 192 13.31 -3.18 -3.21
N GLU A 193 14.20 -2.43 -3.87
CA GLU A 193 14.21 -2.19 -5.30
C GLU A 193 15.21 -3.14 -5.95
N TYR A 194 14.73 -4.02 -6.84
CA TYR A 194 15.54 -5.00 -7.55
C TYR A 194 15.75 -4.62 -9.00
N GLU A 195 17.00 -4.74 -9.47
CA GLU A 195 17.30 -4.79 -10.90
C GLU A 195 17.26 -6.25 -11.37
N VAL A 196 16.13 -6.66 -11.93
CA VAL A 196 15.94 -8.03 -12.41
C VAL A 196 16.48 -8.18 -13.82
N THR A 197 17.51 -9.01 -13.99
CA THR A 197 18.11 -9.26 -15.30
C THR A 197 17.24 -10.18 -16.17
N SER A 198 17.37 -10.08 -17.49
CA SER A 198 16.53 -10.79 -18.47
C SER A 198 16.58 -12.31 -18.39
N ASN A 199 17.60 -12.87 -17.74
CA ASN A 199 17.73 -14.31 -17.49
C ASN A 199 17.06 -14.77 -16.18
N ARG A 200 16.54 -13.84 -15.38
CA ARG A 200 15.90 -14.10 -14.09
C ARG A 200 14.44 -13.64 -14.06
N VAL A 201 13.70 -13.98 -15.12
CA VAL A 201 12.26 -13.66 -15.24
C VAL A 201 11.41 -14.26 -14.11
N ASP A 202 11.89 -15.30 -13.45
CA ASP A 202 11.28 -15.90 -12.24
C ASP A 202 11.24 -14.92 -11.06
N CYS A 203 12.18 -13.98 -10.99
CA CYS A 203 12.27 -12.96 -9.95
C CYS A 203 11.35 -11.73 -10.19
N PHE A 204 10.60 -11.68 -11.30
CA PHE A 204 9.50 -10.73 -11.48
C PHE A 204 8.23 -11.21 -10.76
N SER A 205 8.40 -11.71 -9.55
CA SER A 205 7.30 -12.10 -8.65
C SER A 205 7.78 -12.20 -7.22
N VAL A 206 6.90 -11.92 -6.27
CA VAL A 206 7.22 -12.07 -4.84
C VAL A 206 7.64 -13.50 -4.49
N LEU A 207 6.96 -14.50 -5.06
CA LEU A 207 7.32 -15.91 -4.85
C LEU A 207 8.70 -16.25 -5.41
N GLY A 208 9.08 -15.67 -6.53
CA GLY A 208 10.42 -15.83 -7.09
C GLY A 208 11.48 -15.21 -6.18
N ILE A 209 11.28 -13.98 -5.76
CA ILE A 209 12.15 -13.29 -4.78
C ILE A 209 12.23 -14.06 -3.46
N ALA A 210 11.10 -14.52 -2.93
CA ALA A 210 11.08 -15.28 -1.68
C ALA A 210 11.84 -16.59 -1.78
N ARG A 211 11.78 -17.28 -2.93
CA ARG A 211 12.57 -18.51 -3.19
C ARG A 211 14.07 -18.21 -3.21
N GLU A 212 14.48 -17.12 -3.85
CA GLU A 212 15.88 -16.68 -3.83
C GLU A 212 16.34 -16.27 -2.44
N ALA A 213 15.51 -15.53 -1.69
CA ALA A 213 15.82 -15.18 -0.33
C ALA A 213 15.96 -16.42 0.57
N ALA A 214 15.07 -17.40 0.44
CA ALA A 214 15.14 -18.65 1.18
C ALA A 214 16.48 -19.39 0.90
N ALA A 215 16.88 -19.46 -0.38
CA ALA A 215 18.15 -20.08 -0.77
C ALA A 215 19.36 -19.29 -0.23
N THR A 216 19.35 -17.96 -0.37
CA THR A 216 20.43 -17.07 0.07
C THR A 216 20.65 -17.11 1.58
N PHE A 217 19.58 -17.13 2.36
CA PHE A 217 19.64 -17.15 3.83
C PHE A 217 19.59 -18.56 4.43
N HIS A 218 19.57 -19.61 3.61
CA HIS A 218 19.47 -21.02 4.03
C HIS A 218 18.24 -21.26 4.93
N LYS A 219 17.11 -20.67 4.57
CA LYS A 219 15.83 -20.79 5.25
C LYS A 219 14.86 -21.65 4.46
N GLU A 220 13.81 -22.12 5.11
CA GLU A 220 12.73 -22.86 4.45
C GLU A 220 11.87 -21.90 3.60
N PHE A 221 11.57 -22.31 2.38
CA PHE A 221 10.58 -21.67 1.54
C PHE A 221 9.22 -22.39 1.71
N VAL A 222 8.21 -21.67 2.17
CA VAL A 222 6.86 -22.17 2.40
C VAL A 222 5.93 -21.59 1.32
N PRO A 223 5.68 -22.33 0.22
CA PRO A 223 4.81 -21.84 -0.85
C PRO A 223 3.36 -21.73 -0.37
N PRO A 224 2.56 -20.83 -0.97
CA PRO A 224 1.15 -20.72 -0.63
C PRO A 224 0.38 -22.00 -1.01
N VAL A 225 -0.54 -22.39 -0.14
CA VAL A 225 -1.44 -23.51 -0.42
C VAL A 225 -2.62 -23.01 -1.24
N VAL A 226 -2.69 -23.46 -2.50
CA VAL A 226 -3.82 -23.13 -3.38
C VAL A 226 -4.91 -24.19 -3.23
N THR A 227 -6.10 -23.75 -2.82
CA THR A 227 -7.28 -24.60 -2.75
C THR A 227 -8.21 -24.25 -3.90
N GLU A 228 -8.47 -25.21 -4.78
CA GLU A 228 -9.46 -25.01 -5.83
C GLU A 228 -10.88 -25.09 -5.26
N THR A 229 -11.67 -24.06 -5.52
CA THR A 229 -13.09 -24.02 -5.20
C THR A 229 -13.86 -23.88 -6.49
N GLY A 230 -14.23 -24.99 -7.09
CA GLY A 230 -15.11 -25.03 -8.26
C GLY A 230 -16.49 -25.58 -7.89
N ASN A 231 -17.45 -25.43 -8.78
CA ASN A 231 -18.71 -26.14 -8.77
C ASN A 231 -18.76 -27.16 -9.94
N ASN A 232 -19.89 -27.83 -10.14
CA ASN A 232 -20.04 -28.83 -11.20
C ASN A 232 -20.52 -28.22 -12.54
N GLU A 233 -20.51 -26.90 -12.69
CA GLU A 233 -20.91 -26.25 -13.94
C GLU A 233 -19.75 -26.26 -14.94
N ASP A 234 -20.05 -26.45 -16.24
CA ASP A 234 -19.04 -26.38 -17.27
C ASP A 234 -18.79 -24.92 -17.68
N VAL A 235 -17.53 -24.47 -17.59
CA VAL A 235 -17.14 -23.12 -18.00
C VAL A 235 -17.43 -22.86 -19.48
N ASN A 236 -17.43 -23.89 -20.32
CA ASN A 236 -17.71 -23.76 -21.75
C ASN A 236 -19.17 -23.35 -22.05
N ASP A 237 -20.07 -23.49 -21.10
CA ASP A 237 -21.45 -22.99 -21.22
C ASP A 237 -21.54 -21.46 -21.10
N TYR A 238 -20.47 -20.82 -20.59
CA TYR A 238 -20.43 -19.39 -20.29
C TYR A 238 -19.50 -18.59 -21.22
N ILE A 239 -18.32 -19.14 -21.51
CA ILE A 239 -17.29 -18.41 -22.24
C ILE A 239 -16.47 -19.38 -23.10
N LYS A 240 -16.10 -18.90 -24.30
CA LYS A 240 -15.15 -19.60 -25.18
C LYS A 240 -13.85 -18.81 -25.25
N VAL A 241 -12.74 -19.51 -25.34
CA VAL A 241 -11.42 -18.91 -25.58
C VAL A 241 -10.81 -19.50 -26.85
N SER A 242 -10.40 -18.63 -27.77
CA SER A 242 -9.74 -19.00 -29.01
C SER A 242 -8.40 -18.28 -29.13
N VAL A 243 -7.32 -19.03 -29.30
CA VAL A 243 -5.99 -18.47 -29.59
C VAL A 243 -5.69 -18.69 -31.07
N LYS A 244 -5.63 -17.57 -31.84
CA LYS A 244 -5.37 -17.60 -33.28
C LYS A 244 -3.87 -17.60 -33.60
N ASP A 245 -3.10 -16.86 -32.82
CA ASP A 245 -1.65 -16.66 -33.02
C ASP A 245 -0.88 -17.40 -31.92
N GLN A 246 -0.81 -18.74 -32.05
CA GLN A 246 -0.20 -19.62 -31.07
C GLN A 246 1.33 -19.45 -30.94
N ASP A 247 1.98 -18.86 -31.91
CA ASP A 247 3.41 -18.52 -31.88
C ASP A 247 3.72 -17.39 -30.89
N LEU A 248 2.77 -16.48 -30.63
CA LEU A 248 2.90 -15.40 -29.64
C LEU A 248 2.22 -15.71 -28.32
N CYS A 249 1.14 -16.48 -28.33
CA CYS A 249 0.42 -16.90 -27.14
C CYS A 249 0.13 -18.40 -27.21
N SER A 250 0.97 -19.19 -26.58
CA SER A 250 0.83 -20.65 -26.57
C SER A 250 -0.36 -21.13 -25.74
N ARG A 251 -0.78 -20.36 -24.74
CA ARG A 251 -1.89 -20.72 -23.84
C ARG A 251 -2.55 -19.47 -23.26
N TYR A 252 -3.88 -19.45 -23.27
CA TYR A 252 -4.71 -18.48 -22.60
C TYR A 252 -5.82 -19.18 -21.83
N THR A 253 -6.03 -18.88 -20.57
CA THR A 253 -7.02 -19.53 -19.72
C THR A 253 -8.03 -18.50 -19.22
N ALA A 254 -9.27 -18.94 -19.04
CA ALA A 254 -10.33 -18.14 -18.44
C ALA A 254 -11.05 -18.94 -17.35
N ARG A 255 -11.54 -18.23 -16.35
CA ARG A 255 -12.40 -18.76 -15.28
C ARG A 255 -13.59 -17.82 -15.11
N VAL A 256 -14.76 -18.37 -14.88
CA VAL A 256 -15.98 -17.60 -14.58
C VAL A 256 -16.21 -17.60 -13.08
N VAL A 257 -16.43 -16.43 -12.53
CA VAL A 257 -16.77 -16.24 -11.11
C VAL A 257 -18.13 -15.57 -11.05
N LYS A 258 -19.04 -16.12 -10.24
CA LYS A 258 -20.41 -15.64 -10.08
C LYS A 258 -20.64 -14.98 -8.74
N ASN A 259 -21.71 -14.20 -8.62
CA ASN A 259 -22.16 -13.55 -7.39
C ASN A 259 -21.10 -12.66 -6.73
N ILE A 260 -20.32 -11.96 -7.55
CA ILE A 260 -19.31 -11.03 -7.09
C ILE A 260 -19.98 -9.86 -6.35
N LYS A 261 -19.41 -9.51 -5.19
CA LYS A 261 -19.75 -8.28 -4.47
C LYS A 261 -18.53 -7.39 -4.48
N PHE A 262 -18.68 -6.21 -5.05
CA PHE A 262 -17.63 -5.18 -4.96
C PHE A 262 -17.52 -4.69 -3.53
N ALA A 263 -16.32 -4.69 -3.01
CA ALA A 263 -15.98 -4.21 -1.68
C ALA A 263 -14.51 -3.74 -1.67
N PRO A 264 -14.06 -2.97 -0.69
CA PRO A 264 -12.64 -2.78 -0.42
C PRO A 264 -11.96 -4.14 -0.23
N SER A 265 -10.71 -4.23 -0.64
CA SER A 265 -9.88 -5.42 -0.40
C SER A 265 -9.56 -5.56 1.09
N PRO A 266 -9.29 -6.77 1.61
CA PRO A 266 -8.85 -6.94 2.99
C PRO A 266 -7.58 -6.11 3.27
N LYS A 267 -7.46 -5.58 4.48
CA LYS A 267 -6.36 -4.71 4.92
C LYS A 267 -4.98 -5.26 4.53
N TRP A 268 -4.69 -6.53 4.83
CA TRP A 268 -3.42 -7.17 4.51
C TRP A 268 -3.06 -7.15 3.01
N MET A 269 -4.08 -7.23 2.12
CA MET A 269 -3.87 -7.15 0.67
C MET A 269 -3.58 -5.72 0.24
N GLN A 270 -4.31 -4.74 0.79
CA GLN A 270 -4.08 -3.33 0.52
C GLN A 270 -2.68 -2.90 0.96
N GLU A 271 -2.22 -3.31 2.15
CA GLU A 271 -0.87 -3.01 2.66
C GLU A 271 0.22 -3.55 1.73
N ARG A 272 0.11 -4.81 1.31
CA ARG A 272 1.05 -5.42 0.36
C ARG A 272 1.09 -4.70 -0.97
N LEU A 273 -0.07 -4.35 -1.53
CA LEU A 273 -0.13 -3.61 -2.79
C LEU A 273 0.47 -2.21 -2.65
N ARG A 274 0.16 -1.48 -1.56
CA ARG A 274 0.75 -0.16 -1.29
C ARG A 274 2.27 -0.23 -1.18
N ALA A 275 2.80 -1.21 -0.46
CA ALA A 275 4.25 -1.42 -0.35
C ALA A 275 4.92 -1.66 -1.73
N HIS A 276 4.21 -2.24 -2.69
CA HIS A 276 4.66 -2.40 -4.07
C HIS A 276 4.37 -1.17 -4.97
N GLY A 277 3.83 -0.08 -4.39
CA GLY A 277 3.48 1.13 -5.13
C GLY A 277 2.22 0.99 -5.99
N ILE A 278 1.36 0.03 -5.68
CA ILE A 278 0.10 -0.21 -6.37
C ILE A 278 -1.03 0.34 -5.50
N ARG A 279 -1.81 1.27 -6.08
CA ARG A 279 -2.98 1.84 -5.42
C ARG A 279 -4.09 0.78 -5.31
N PRO A 280 -4.59 0.47 -4.11
CA PRO A 280 -5.79 -0.34 -3.94
C PRO A 280 -7.04 0.38 -4.48
N ILE A 281 -7.92 -0.35 -5.17
CA ILE A 281 -9.13 0.20 -5.80
C ILE A 281 -10.37 -0.52 -5.28
N ASN A 282 -10.45 -1.82 -5.48
CA ASN A 282 -11.50 -2.70 -5.00
C ASN A 282 -11.02 -4.16 -5.09
N ASN A 283 -11.71 -5.05 -4.41
CA ASN A 283 -11.32 -6.45 -4.31
C ASN A 283 -11.10 -7.15 -5.66
N LEU A 284 -11.85 -6.81 -6.71
CA LEU A 284 -11.71 -7.44 -8.01
C LEU A 284 -10.42 -7.01 -8.72
N VAL A 285 -10.16 -5.72 -8.79
CA VAL A 285 -8.95 -5.15 -9.40
C VAL A 285 -7.72 -5.53 -8.58
N ASP A 286 -7.81 -5.43 -7.26
CA ASP A 286 -6.70 -5.68 -6.35
C ASP A 286 -6.28 -7.16 -6.36
N ILE A 287 -7.22 -8.10 -6.46
CA ILE A 287 -6.91 -9.53 -6.63
C ILE A 287 -6.08 -9.75 -7.90
N THR A 288 -6.44 -9.12 -9.03
CA THR A 288 -5.68 -9.29 -10.27
C THR A 288 -4.27 -8.72 -10.16
N ASN A 289 -4.11 -7.56 -9.54
CA ASN A 289 -2.80 -6.96 -9.25
C ASN A 289 -2.01 -7.81 -8.24
N TYR A 290 -2.65 -8.27 -7.17
CA TYR A 290 -2.02 -9.12 -6.17
C TYR A 290 -1.46 -10.42 -6.76
N VAL A 291 -2.23 -11.12 -7.60
CA VAL A 291 -1.77 -12.35 -8.26
C VAL A 291 -0.64 -12.04 -9.25
N MET A 292 -0.70 -10.93 -9.95
CA MET A 292 0.38 -10.51 -10.86
C MET A 292 1.69 -10.28 -10.08
N GLU A 293 1.66 -9.56 -8.97
CA GLU A 293 2.84 -9.32 -8.13
C GLU A 293 3.33 -10.61 -7.45
N GLU A 294 2.41 -11.44 -6.94
CA GLU A 294 2.75 -12.66 -6.22
C GLU A 294 3.37 -13.74 -7.13
N TYR A 295 2.75 -14.00 -8.29
CA TYR A 295 3.12 -15.09 -9.21
C TYR A 295 3.83 -14.63 -10.48
N GLY A 296 3.89 -13.35 -10.77
CA GLY A 296 4.38 -12.83 -12.04
C GLY A 296 3.45 -13.08 -13.23
N GLN A 297 2.16 -13.37 -12.95
CA GLN A 297 1.19 -13.72 -13.97
C GLN A 297 0.11 -12.63 -14.10
N PRO A 298 0.16 -11.80 -15.18
CA PRO A 298 -0.86 -10.80 -15.44
C PRO A 298 -2.25 -11.43 -15.61
N MET A 299 -3.26 -10.74 -15.07
CA MET A 299 -4.66 -11.15 -15.16
C MET A 299 -5.53 -9.97 -15.59
N HIS A 300 -6.66 -10.28 -16.24
CA HIS A 300 -7.70 -9.32 -16.55
C HIS A 300 -9.06 -9.85 -16.07
N ALA A 301 -9.87 -8.95 -15.53
CA ALA A 301 -11.24 -9.23 -15.15
C ALA A 301 -12.19 -8.52 -16.13
N TYR A 302 -13.16 -9.27 -16.66
CA TYR A 302 -14.14 -8.77 -17.58
C TYR A 302 -15.56 -9.04 -17.05
N ASP A 303 -16.46 -8.11 -17.24
CA ASP A 303 -17.89 -8.38 -17.08
C ASP A 303 -18.35 -9.30 -18.22
N LEU A 304 -18.75 -10.52 -17.87
CA LEU A 304 -19.14 -11.54 -18.83
C LEU A 304 -20.31 -11.09 -19.73
N ASP A 305 -21.20 -10.24 -19.22
CA ASP A 305 -22.35 -9.76 -20.00
C ASP A 305 -21.96 -8.74 -21.06
N THR A 306 -20.81 -8.10 -20.91
CA THR A 306 -20.26 -7.16 -21.89
C THR A 306 -19.42 -7.84 -22.99
N ILE A 307 -19.05 -9.13 -22.82
CA ILE A 307 -18.28 -9.86 -23.83
C ILE A 307 -19.18 -10.25 -25.00
N GLU A 308 -18.94 -9.62 -26.14
CA GLU A 308 -19.66 -9.86 -27.37
C GLU A 308 -19.43 -11.31 -27.85
N GLY A 309 -20.50 -12.01 -28.17
CA GLY A 309 -20.47 -13.41 -28.61
C GLY A 309 -20.00 -14.40 -27.55
N LYS A 310 -19.79 -13.97 -26.28
CA LYS A 310 -19.24 -14.80 -25.19
C LYS A 310 -17.95 -15.52 -25.59
N GLU A 311 -17.10 -14.85 -26.38
CA GLU A 311 -15.83 -15.41 -26.83
C GLU A 311 -14.67 -14.40 -26.64
N ILE A 312 -13.57 -14.85 -26.03
CA ILE A 312 -12.31 -14.13 -25.99
C ILE A 312 -11.42 -14.68 -27.12
N ILE A 313 -11.02 -13.82 -28.04
CA ILE A 313 -10.17 -14.16 -29.18
C ILE A 313 -8.80 -13.51 -29.02
N VAL A 314 -7.78 -14.32 -28.79
CA VAL A 314 -6.39 -13.86 -28.72
C VAL A 314 -5.80 -13.90 -30.14
N ARG A 315 -5.45 -12.74 -30.67
CA ARG A 315 -4.96 -12.57 -32.04
C ARG A 315 -4.05 -11.36 -32.19
N ARG A 316 -3.31 -11.28 -33.26
CA ARG A 316 -2.65 -10.04 -33.67
C ARG A 316 -3.67 -9.01 -34.12
N ALA A 317 -3.33 -7.74 -33.97
CA ALA A 317 -4.09 -6.64 -34.56
C ALA A 317 -4.07 -6.72 -36.09
N ALA A 318 -5.18 -6.38 -36.72
CA ALA A 318 -5.26 -6.23 -38.19
C ALA A 318 -4.54 -4.96 -38.64
N ALA A 319 -4.10 -4.92 -39.92
CA ALA A 319 -3.43 -3.74 -40.44
C ALA A 319 -4.36 -2.50 -40.36
N GLY A 320 -3.89 -1.44 -39.70
CA GLY A 320 -4.64 -0.21 -39.51
C GLY A 320 -5.64 -0.23 -38.35
N GLU A 321 -5.77 -1.34 -37.62
CA GLU A 321 -6.57 -1.43 -36.40
C GLU A 321 -5.98 -0.51 -35.30
N LYS A 322 -6.84 0.29 -34.68
CA LYS A 322 -6.48 1.18 -33.59
C LYS A 322 -7.04 0.63 -32.29
N PHE A 323 -6.28 0.80 -31.26
CA PHE A 323 -6.61 0.36 -29.90
C PHE A 323 -6.27 1.51 -28.92
N VAL A 324 -7.12 1.76 -27.97
CA VAL A 324 -6.89 2.72 -26.90
C VAL A 324 -6.67 1.94 -25.62
N THR A 325 -5.51 2.13 -25.00
CA THR A 325 -5.15 1.48 -23.74
C THR A 325 -5.92 2.07 -22.55
N LEU A 326 -5.91 1.40 -21.40
CA LEU A 326 -6.61 1.86 -20.18
C LEU A 326 -6.10 3.22 -19.67
N ASP A 327 -4.86 3.57 -19.99
CA ASP A 327 -4.24 4.88 -19.70
C ASP A 327 -4.49 5.94 -20.80
N GLY A 328 -5.31 5.61 -21.81
CA GLY A 328 -5.75 6.54 -22.84
C GLY A 328 -4.76 6.82 -23.98
N GLN A 329 -3.70 5.99 -24.10
CA GLN A 329 -2.71 6.10 -25.18
C GLN A 329 -3.14 5.37 -26.45
#